data_fde03132cf83b0fe426fbafb86e6efda
#
_entry.id   fde03132cf83b0fe426fbafb86e6efda
#
_cell.length_a   1.000
_cell.length_b   1.000
_cell.length_c   1.000
_cell.angle_alpha   90.00
_cell.angle_beta   90.00
_cell.angle_gamma   90.00
#
_symmetry.space_group_name_H-M   'P 1'
#
loop_
_entity.id
_entity.type
_entity.pdbx_description
1 polymer ?
#
loop_
_entity_poly.entity_id
_entity_poly.type
_entity_poly.pdbx_seq_one_letter_code
_entity_poly.pdbx_strand_id
1 'polypeptide(L)'
;MASLRGVESVFGAGFRLWPGGQTPGELYSVPSSGLGPTRHTLNPMVTGTSVLGVKFDGGVILAADMLGSYGNMARFRSISRLMKVNECTVLGASGDYADYQYLKQVIEQMIINEELVGDGHSYSPKALHSWMTRVMYNRRSKMNPLWNTVIIGGVNNGESFLGYVDKLGVAYEAPTLATGFGAYLAQPLLREATEANPNLTKDMARNLIERCLKVLYYRDARSYNRYEIATVTEAGVEIEGLLSTETNWDIAHMVSGFE
;
A
#
# COMPACT_ATOMS: atom_id res chain seq x y z
N MET A 1 -47.60 0.24 15.69
CA MET A 1 -46.24 0.01 16.15
C MET A 1 -45.95 -1.46 15.97
N ALA A 2 -45.54 -1.88 14.80
CA ALA A 2 -45.13 -3.25 14.49
C ALA A 2 -43.60 -3.26 14.41
N SER A 3 -43.03 -4.09 15.22
CA SER A 3 -41.63 -4.23 15.59
C SER A 3 -40.76 -4.58 14.38
N LEU A 4 -39.73 -3.78 14.17
CA LEU A 4 -38.57 -4.03 13.30
C LEU A 4 -37.65 -5.13 13.85
N ARG A 5 -38.17 -6.25 14.34
CA ARG A 5 -37.40 -7.38 14.84
C ARG A 5 -37.13 -8.47 13.80
N GLY A 6 -37.39 -8.20 12.51
CA GLY A 6 -37.30 -9.22 11.47
C GLY A 6 -36.08 -9.19 10.57
N VAL A 7 -35.17 -8.23 10.71
CA VAL A 7 -34.00 -8.07 9.81
C VAL A 7 -32.69 -8.57 10.43
N GLU A 8 -32.65 -8.76 11.74
CA GLU A 8 -31.44 -9.27 12.43
C GLU A 8 -31.20 -10.78 12.25
N SER A 9 -32.17 -11.53 11.71
CA SER A 9 -32.02 -12.99 11.59
C SER A 9 -31.51 -13.49 10.22
N VAL A 10 -31.35 -12.62 9.24
CA VAL A 10 -30.84 -13.00 7.90
C VAL A 10 -29.31 -12.83 7.78
N PHE A 11 -28.72 -11.98 8.63
CA PHE A 11 -27.27 -11.92 8.81
C PHE A 11 -26.83 -12.66 10.07
N GLY A 12 -27.41 -13.86 10.23
CA GLY A 12 -27.11 -14.71 11.39
C GLY A 12 -25.64 -15.01 11.51
N ALA A 13 -25.10 -14.65 12.67
CA ALA A 13 -24.02 -15.29 13.45
C ALA A 13 -22.75 -15.79 12.74
N GLY A 14 -22.47 -15.43 11.48
CA GLY A 14 -21.39 -16.03 10.70
C GLY A 14 -20.39 -15.09 10.06
N PHE A 15 -20.71 -13.85 9.85
CA PHE A 15 -19.79 -12.92 9.19
C PHE A 15 -18.88 -12.22 10.20
N ARG A 16 -17.93 -12.96 10.73
CA ARG A 16 -16.86 -12.40 11.56
C ARG A 16 -15.67 -12.13 10.67
N LEU A 17 -15.52 -10.90 10.21
CA LEU A 17 -14.35 -10.41 9.45
C LEU A 17 -13.01 -10.52 10.20
N TRP A 18 -13.01 -11.11 11.41
CA TRP A 18 -11.86 -11.18 12.27
C TRP A 18 -11.89 -12.40 13.19
N PRO A 19 -10.76 -13.12 13.42
CA PRO A 19 -10.67 -14.14 14.46
C PRO A 19 -10.89 -13.49 15.82
N GLY A 20 -12.04 -13.66 16.40
CA GLY A 20 -12.46 -13.02 17.66
C GLY A 20 -13.89 -12.52 17.63
N GLY A 21 -14.54 -12.56 16.48
CA GLY A 21 -15.98 -12.39 16.37
C GLY A 21 -16.51 -10.97 16.43
N GLN A 22 -15.71 -10.02 16.06
CA GLN A 22 -16.10 -8.61 15.98
C GLN A 22 -16.81 -8.29 14.67
N THR A 23 -17.88 -7.51 14.70
CA THR A 23 -18.54 -6.96 13.52
C THR A 23 -17.65 -5.91 12.84
N PRO A 24 -17.85 -5.58 11.56
CA PRO A 24 -17.04 -4.58 10.84
C PRO A 24 -16.95 -3.20 11.53
N GLY A 25 -17.95 -2.85 12.35
CA GLY A 25 -17.92 -1.62 13.17
C GLY A 25 -17.18 -1.78 14.50
N GLU A 26 -17.05 -3.02 15.01
CA GLU A 26 -16.44 -3.33 16.31
C GLU A 26 -14.97 -3.73 16.19
N LEU A 27 -14.47 -3.98 14.99
CA LEU A 27 -13.08 -4.38 14.72
C LEU A 27 -12.06 -3.45 15.39
N TYR A 28 -12.45 -2.23 15.65
CA TYR A 28 -11.61 -1.18 16.24
C TYR A 28 -12.17 -0.66 17.55
N SER A 29 -13.26 -1.25 18.08
CA SER A 29 -13.71 -0.96 19.42
C SER A 29 -12.78 -1.65 20.42
N VAL A 30 -12.18 -0.87 21.30
CA VAL A 30 -11.54 -1.44 22.49
C VAL A 30 -12.64 -2.17 23.26
N PRO A 31 -12.46 -3.44 23.67
CA PRO A 31 -13.43 -4.11 24.53
C PRO A 31 -13.67 -3.23 25.75
N SER A 32 -14.90 -2.81 25.96
CA SER A 32 -15.30 -1.93 27.06
C SER A 32 -15.12 -2.54 28.46
N SER A 33 -14.70 -3.79 28.53
CA SER A 33 -14.48 -4.54 29.76
C SER A 33 -13.02 -4.65 30.20
N GLY A 34 -12.08 -4.09 29.45
CA GLY A 34 -10.66 -4.14 29.80
C GLY A 34 -10.21 -2.89 30.54
N LEU A 35 -10.31 -2.87 31.87
CA LEU A 35 -9.71 -1.85 32.75
C LEU A 35 -8.16 -1.93 32.80
N GLY A 36 -7.53 -2.60 31.85
CA GLY A 36 -6.08 -2.74 31.75
C GLY A 36 -5.45 -1.74 30.76
N PRO A 37 -4.16 -1.41 30.93
CA PRO A 37 -3.46 -0.53 30.00
C PRO A 37 -3.41 -1.17 28.61
N THR A 38 -3.87 -0.44 27.60
CA THR A 38 -3.78 -0.85 26.20
C THR A 38 -2.42 -0.47 25.65
N ARG A 39 -1.70 -1.44 25.08
CA ARG A 39 -0.43 -1.15 24.39
C ARG A 39 -0.72 -0.57 23.00
N HIS A 40 -0.08 0.55 22.71
CA HIS A 40 -0.08 1.18 21.41
C HIS A 40 1.32 1.17 20.81
N THR A 41 1.42 1.05 19.50
CA THR A 41 2.69 1.31 18.81
C THR A 41 2.89 2.81 18.77
N LEU A 42 3.80 3.32 19.61
CA LEU A 42 4.10 4.75 19.70
C LEU A 42 5.10 5.18 18.62
N ASN A 43 6.02 4.28 18.27
CA ASN A 43 7.07 4.56 17.29
C ASN A 43 7.25 3.36 16.37
N PRO A 44 7.29 3.58 15.04
CA PRO A 44 7.66 2.54 14.10
C PRO A 44 9.11 2.10 14.32
N MET A 45 9.36 0.79 14.36
CA MET A 45 10.71 0.26 14.60
C MET A 45 11.38 -0.20 13.31
N VAL A 46 10.74 -1.07 12.56
CA VAL A 46 11.25 -1.52 11.25
C VAL A 46 10.39 -0.85 10.18
N THR A 47 11.03 -0.02 9.37
CA THR A 47 10.31 0.81 8.41
C THR A 47 10.74 0.55 6.98
N GLY A 48 9.76 0.55 6.07
CA GLY A 48 9.96 0.65 4.63
C GLY A 48 9.86 2.10 4.17
N THR A 49 10.69 2.48 3.21
CA THR A 49 10.68 3.82 2.62
C THR A 49 9.64 3.94 1.50
N SER A 50 9.93 4.67 0.46
CA SER A 50 9.02 5.04 -0.62
C SER A 50 8.34 3.85 -1.31
N VAL A 51 7.11 4.08 -1.73
CA VAL A 51 6.37 3.28 -2.71
C VAL A 51 5.97 4.22 -3.83
N LEU A 52 6.11 3.79 -5.07
CA LEU A 52 5.77 4.55 -6.27
C LEU A 52 4.61 3.88 -6.99
N GLY A 53 3.76 4.68 -7.62
CA GLY A 53 2.67 4.19 -8.46
C GLY A 53 2.42 5.10 -9.66
N VAL A 54 2.13 4.52 -10.82
CA VAL A 54 1.78 5.24 -12.05
C VAL A 54 0.73 4.48 -12.84
N LYS A 55 -0.25 5.20 -13.37
CA LYS A 55 -1.20 4.68 -14.36
C LYS A 55 -0.58 4.74 -15.75
N PHE A 56 -0.83 3.72 -16.56
CA PHE A 56 -0.50 3.67 -17.98
C PHE A 56 -1.70 3.20 -18.78
N ASP A 57 -1.62 3.25 -20.08
CA ASP A 57 -2.72 2.79 -20.94
C ASP A 57 -2.95 1.29 -20.79
N GLY A 58 -4.10 0.93 -20.20
CA GLY A 58 -4.50 -0.45 -19.91
C GLY A 58 -4.02 -0.99 -18.56
N GLY A 59 -3.43 -0.18 -17.65
CA GLY A 59 -3.01 -0.72 -16.36
C GLY A 59 -2.39 0.25 -15.37
N VAL A 60 -1.80 -0.34 -14.34
CA VAL A 60 -1.11 0.37 -13.26
C VAL A 60 0.19 -0.35 -12.92
N ILE A 61 1.25 0.40 -12.65
CA ILE A 61 2.50 -0.12 -12.11
C ILE A 61 2.69 0.42 -10.70
N LEU A 62 3.01 -0.47 -9.76
CA LEU A 62 3.51 -0.13 -8.43
C LEU A 62 4.95 -0.63 -8.27
N ALA A 63 5.77 0.12 -7.56
CA ALA A 63 7.13 -0.30 -7.25
C ALA A 63 7.55 0.10 -5.84
N ALA A 64 8.32 -0.77 -5.21
CA ALA A 64 8.88 -0.55 -3.88
C ALA A 64 10.24 -1.24 -3.76
N ASP A 65 11.16 -0.67 -2.97
CA ASP A 65 12.38 -1.38 -2.60
C ASP A 65 12.11 -2.48 -1.57
N MET A 66 13.09 -3.37 -1.39
CA MET A 66 12.97 -4.56 -0.56
C MET A 66 13.68 -4.41 0.79
N LEU A 67 13.88 -3.19 1.27
CA LEU A 67 14.58 -2.93 2.52
C LEU A 67 13.63 -2.64 3.68
N GLY A 68 13.85 -3.34 4.79
CA GLY A 68 13.35 -2.97 6.11
C GLY A 68 14.48 -2.38 6.96
N SER A 69 14.40 -1.08 7.24
CA SER A 69 15.38 -0.36 8.03
C SER A 69 15.02 -0.34 9.50
N TYR A 70 15.99 -0.59 10.37
CA TYR A 70 15.89 -0.37 11.81
C TYR A 70 16.68 0.89 12.17
N GLY A 71 16.00 2.01 12.25
CA GLY A 71 16.71 3.31 12.32
C GLY A 71 17.59 3.52 11.10
N ASN A 72 18.89 3.67 11.30
CA ASN A 72 19.88 3.85 10.23
C ASN A 72 20.50 2.52 9.75
N MET A 73 20.10 1.39 10.35
CA MET A 73 20.61 0.08 9.97
C MET A 73 19.75 -0.55 8.87
N ALA A 74 20.37 -0.96 7.78
CA ALA A 74 19.78 -1.80 6.72
C ALA A 74 19.65 -3.25 7.21
N ARG A 75 18.64 -3.54 8.04
CA ARG A 75 18.53 -4.79 8.79
C ARG A 75 17.98 -5.94 7.95
N PHE A 76 16.85 -5.73 7.26
CA PHE A 76 16.18 -6.75 6.45
C PHE A 76 16.25 -6.36 4.99
N ARG A 77 17.01 -7.10 4.18
CA ARG A 77 17.35 -6.73 2.80
C ARG A 77 16.54 -7.48 1.73
N SER A 78 15.56 -8.26 2.13
CA SER A 78 14.74 -9.08 1.22
C SER A 78 13.32 -9.21 1.77
N ILE A 79 12.67 -8.09 2.07
CA ILE A 79 11.27 -8.06 2.46
C ILE A 79 10.43 -7.52 1.32
N SER A 80 9.29 -8.15 1.04
CA SER A 80 8.32 -7.61 0.10
C SER A 80 7.43 -6.58 0.78
N ARG A 81 7.22 -5.45 0.11
CA ARG A 81 6.31 -4.39 0.52
C ARG A 81 5.15 -4.22 -0.46
N LEU A 82 5.11 -5.07 -1.48
CA LEU A 82 4.00 -5.20 -2.41
C LEU A 82 3.22 -6.47 -2.09
N MET A 83 1.90 -6.40 -2.19
CA MET A 83 0.99 -7.51 -1.94
C MET A 83 0.01 -7.60 -3.09
N LYS A 84 -0.05 -8.77 -3.73
CA LYS A 84 -1.19 -9.12 -4.59
C LYS A 84 -2.39 -9.38 -3.69
N VAL A 85 -3.44 -8.60 -3.85
CA VAL A 85 -4.68 -8.73 -3.08
C VAL A 85 -5.59 -9.76 -3.75
N ASN A 86 -5.88 -9.55 -5.02
CA ASN A 86 -6.63 -10.45 -5.89
C ASN A 86 -6.11 -10.35 -7.33
N GLU A 87 -6.80 -10.91 -8.31
CA GLU A 87 -6.35 -10.91 -9.70
C GLU A 87 -6.36 -9.51 -10.35
N CYS A 88 -7.06 -8.55 -9.78
CA CYS A 88 -7.18 -7.20 -10.34
C CYS A 88 -6.59 -6.09 -9.45
N THR A 89 -6.03 -6.41 -8.27
CA THR A 89 -5.60 -5.40 -7.29
C THR A 89 -4.27 -5.75 -6.64
N VAL A 90 -3.43 -4.76 -6.55
CA VAL A 90 -2.14 -4.79 -5.82
C VAL A 90 -2.12 -3.65 -4.79
N LEU A 91 -1.46 -3.90 -3.68
CA LEU A 91 -1.26 -2.96 -2.58
C LEU A 91 0.24 -2.84 -2.30
N GLY A 92 0.71 -1.61 -2.16
CA GLY A 92 2.06 -1.30 -1.69
C GLY A 92 2.03 -0.45 -0.43
N ALA A 93 2.85 -0.78 0.56
CA ALA A 93 2.88 -0.06 1.83
C ALA A 93 4.27 0.47 2.19
N SER A 94 4.28 1.67 2.75
CA SER A 94 5.42 2.30 3.41
C SER A 94 5.14 2.47 4.90
N GLY A 95 6.18 2.81 5.67
CA GLY A 95 6.07 2.96 7.12
C GLY A 95 6.39 1.68 7.87
N ASP A 96 5.75 1.45 9.02
CA ASP A 96 6.07 0.33 9.90
C ASP A 96 5.72 -1.03 9.26
N TYR A 97 6.71 -1.93 9.25
CA TYR A 97 6.56 -3.23 8.60
C TYR A 97 5.67 -4.18 9.40
N ALA A 98 5.67 -4.08 10.73
CA ALA A 98 4.81 -4.91 11.57
C ALA A 98 3.33 -4.57 11.39
N ASP A 99 3.01 -3.28 11.32
CA ASP A 99 1.65 -2.81 11.04
C ASP A 99 1.22 -3.20 9.61
N TYR A 100 2.15 -3.19 8.63
CA TYR A 100 1.88 -3.70 7.29
C TYR A 100 1.57 -5.20 7.29
N GLN A 101 2.34 -6.02 8.03
CA GLN A 101 2.07 -7.46 8.15
C GLN A 101 0.70 -7.72 8.76
N TYR A 102 0.31 -6.93 9.75
CA TYR A 102 -1.02 -6.98 10.34
C TYR A 102 -2.11 -6.67 9.30
N LEU A 103 -1.97 -5.57 8.56
CA LEU A 103 -2.91 -5.21 7.48
C LEU A 103 -3.00 -6.31 6.43
N LYS A 104 -1.86 -6.90 6.04
CA LYS A 104 -1.81 -8.00 5.09
C LYS A 104 -2.66 -9.19 5.56
N GLN A 105 -2.50 -9.63 6.81
CA GLN A 105 -3.29 -10.72 7.39
C GLN A 105 -4.79 -10.42 7.40
N VAL A 106 -5.18 -9.17 7.73
CA VAL A 106 -6.58 -8.75 7.71
C VAL A 106 -7.18 -8.84 6.29
N ILE A 107 -6.46 -8.32 5.31
CA ILE A 107 -6.90 -8.33 3.91
C ILE A 107 -6.98 -9.77 3.38
N GLU A 108 -5.97 -10.60 3.64
CA GLU A 108 -5.97 -12.02 3.26
C GLU A 108 -7.19 -12.74 3.84
N GLN A 109 -7.51 -12.50 5.11
CA GLN A 109 -8.69 -13.10 5.74
C GLN A 109 -10.01 -12.60 5.12
N MET A 110 -10.08 -11.32 4.75
CA MET A 110 -11.24 -10.77 4.05
C MET A 110 -11.47 -11.47 2.70
N ILE A 111 -10.39 -11.68 1.94
CA ILE A 111 -10.46 -12.33 0.62
C ILE A 111 -10.90 -13.78 0.78
N ILE A 112 -10.30 -14.52 1.72
CA ILE A 112 -10.70 -15.92 2.00
C ILE A 112 -12.19 -15.99 2.35
N ASN A 113 -12.68 -15.08 3.19
CA ASN A 113 -14.09 -15.04 3.56
C ASN A 113 -15.00 -14.75 2.36
N GLU A 114 -14.56 -13.90 1.43
CA GLU A 114 -15.29 -13.59 0.21
C GLU A 114 -15.33 -14.80 -0.74
N GLU A 115 -14.18 -15.43 -0.97
CA GLU A 115 -14.08 -16.63 -1.80
C GLU A 115 -14.93 -17.80 -1.27
N LEU A 116 -15.04 -17.94 0.06
CA LEU A 116 -15.86 -18.96 0.69
C LEU A 116 -17.38 -18.80 0.43
N VAL A 117 -17.84 -17.59 0.13
CA VAL A 117 -19.26 -17.34 -0.26
C VAL A 117 -19.55 -17.95 -1.62
N GLY A 118 -18.56 -17.96 -2.54
CA GLY A 118 -18.65 -18.64 -3.83
C GLY A 118 -19.65 -18.02 -4.82
N ASP A 119 -20.00 -16.75 -4.65
CA ASP A 119 -20.92 -16.00 -5.52
C ASP A 119 -20.23 -15.39 -6.75
N GLY A 120 -18.91 -15.59 -6.89
CA GLY A 120 -18.10 -15.02 -7.97
C GLY A 120 -17.82 -13.53 -7.84
N HIS A 121 -18.21 -12.92 -6.71
CA HIS A 121 -17.87 -11.53 -6.42
C HIS A 121 -16.41 -11.41 -5.94
N SER A 122 -15.75 -10.30 -6.29
CA SER A 122 -14.43 -9.96 -5.73
C SER A 122 -14.32 -8.46 -5.44
N TYR A 123 -13.56 -8.11 -4.40
CA TYR A 123 -13.38 -6.71 -4.03
C TYR A 123 -12.69 -5.92 -5.15
N SER A 124 -13.38 -4.87 -5.62
CA SER A 124 -12.76 -3.93 -6.56
C SER A 124 -11.66 -3.10 -5.88
N PRO A 125 -10.68 -2.59 -6.64
CA PRO A 125 -9.64 -1.70 -6.10
C PRO A 125 -10.20 -0.50 -5.35
N LYS A 126 -11.30 0.06 -5.86
CA LYS A 126 -12.02 1.21 -5.26
C LYS A 126 -12.71 0.85 -3.95
N ALA A 127 -13.29 -0.36 -3.86
CA ALA A 127 -13.89 -0.85 -2.62
C ALA A 127 -12.83 -1.05 -1.53
N LEU A 128 -11.68 -1.64 -1.89
CA LEU A 128 -10.55 -1.82 -0.97
C LEU A 128 -9.99 -0.47 -0.50
N HIS A 129 -9.87 0.51 -1.41
CA HIS A 129 -9.42 1.87 -1.07
C HIS A 129 -10.38 2.54 -0.07
N SER A 130 -11.69 2.44 -0.28
CA SER A 130 -12.70 2.97 0.63
C SER A 130 -12.65 2.29 2.00
N TRP A 131 -12.49 0.96 2.03
CA TRP A 131 -12.34 0.20 3.26
C TRP A 131 -11.07 0.64 4.02
N MET A 132 -9.93 0.70 3.33
CA MET A 132 -8.65 1.13 3.92
C MET A 132 -8.74 2.52 4.54
N THR A 133 -9.39 3.45 3.85
CA THR A 133 -9.63 4.82 4.36
C THR A 133 -10.36 4.81 5.70
N ARG A 134 -11.42 4.02 5.79
CA ARG A 134 -12.21 3.89 7.03
C ARG A 134 -11.42 3.23 8.16
N VAL A 135 -10.65 2.19 7.84
CA VAL A 135 -9.77 1.53 8.79
C VAL A 135 -8.76 2.52 9.38
N MET A 136 -8.02 3.23 8.53
CA MET A 136 -7.01 4.19 8.95
C MET A 136 -7.62 5.32 9.78
N TYR A 137 -8.75 5.89 9.34
CA TYR A 137 -9.44 6.93 10.09
C TYR A 137 -9.94 6.46 11.46
N ASN A 138 -10.54 5.28 11.55
CA ASN A 138 -11.01 4.71 12.81
C ASN A 138 -9.86 4.48 13.80
N ARG A 139 -8.74 3.97 13.33
CA ARG A 139 -7.56 3.76 14.15
C ARG A 139 -6.98 5.08 14.67
N ARG A 140 -6.84 6.08 13.81
CA ARG A 140 -6.33 7.41 14.22
C ARG A 140 -7.26 8.09 15.22
N SER A 141 -8.57 7.95 15.05
CA SER A 141 -9.58 8.56 15.93
C SER A 141 -9.58 7.96 17.34
N LYS A 142 -9.08 6.73 17.49
CA LYS A 142 -8.89 6.06 18.78
C LYS A 142 -7.48 6.24 19.35
N MET A 143 -6.72 7.19 18.86
CA MET A 143 -5.32 7.45 19.27
C MET A 143 -4.42 6.21 19.16
N ASN A 144 -4.74 5.31 18.24
CA ASN A 144 -3.99 4.08 17.95
C ASN A 144 -3.81 3.88 16.44
N PRO A 145 -3.13 4.82 15.74
CA PRO A 145 -2.95 4.75 14.30
C PRO A 145 -2.06 3.59 13.88
N LEU A 146 -2.32 3.04 12.69
CA LEU A 146 -1.35 2.23 11.97
C LEU A 146 -0.33 3.15 11.29
N TRP A 147 0.94 2.90 11.52
CA TRP A 147 2.03 3.75 11.00
C TRP A 147 2.37 3.42 9.55
N ASN A 148 1.35 3.40 8.70
CA ASN A 148 1.50 3.08 7.28
C ASN A 148 0.91 4.17 6.39
N THR A 149 1.53 4.29 5.21
CA THR A 149 0.94 4.92 4.05
C THR A 149 0.84 3.86 2.96
N VAL A 150 -0.31 3.75 2.34
CA VAL A 150 -0.65 2.66 1.42
C VAL A 150 -1.00 3.24 0.05
N ILE A 151 -0.50 2.61 -1.00
CA ILE A 151 -0.94 2.83 -2.37
C ILE A 151 -1.65 1.57 -2.84
N ILE A 152 -2.84 1.74 -3.38
CA ILE A 152 -3.65 0.67 -3.95
C ILE A 152 -3.76 0.91 -5.45
N GLY A 153 -3.32 -0.05 -6.23
CA GLY A 153 -3.41 -0.01 -7.69
C GLY A 153 -4.19 -1.21 -8.21
N GLY A 154 -4.97 -0.99 -9.25
CA GLY A 154 -5.71 -2.09 -9.85
C GLY A 154 -6.40 -1.71 -11.14
N VAL A 155 -6.96 -2.73 -11.81
CA VAL A 155 -7.77 -2.57 -13.01
C VAL A 155 -9.07 -3.31 -12.79
N ASN A 156 -10.19 -2.66 -13.03
CA ASN A 156 -11.51 -3.28 -12.91
C ASN A 156 -12.39 -2.81 -14.07
N ASN A 157 -12.90 -3.75 -14.86
CA ASN A 157 -13.72 -3.49 -16.04
C ASN A 157 -13.06 -2.47 -17.02
N GLY A 158 -11.76 -2.61 -17.29
CA GLY A 158 -11.02 -1.71 -18.18
C GLY A 158 -10.62 -0.36 -17.58
N GLU A 159 -11.07 -0.05 -16.37
CA GLU A 159 -10.73 1.21 -15.70
C GLU A 159 -9.53 1.01 -14.76
N SER A 160 -8.46 1.77 -15.01
CA SER A 160 -7.28 1.79 -14.16
C SER A 160 -7.51 2.66 -12.94
N PHE A 161 -7.29 2.09 -11.76
CA PHE A 161 -7.43 2.75 -10.47
C PHE A 161 -6.08 2.89 -9.77
N LEU A 162 -5.80 4.06 -9.22
CA LEU A 162 -4.63 4.28 -8.37
C LEU A 162 -5.01 5.23 -7.23
N GLY A 163 -4.99 4.72 -6.00
CA GLY A 163 -5.43 5.43 -4.80
C GLY A 163 -4.38 5.44 -3.69
N TYR A 164 -4.35 6.51 -2.94
CA TYR A 164 -3.47 6.77 -1.81
C TYR A 164 -4.28 6.81 -0.53
N VAL A 165 -3.76 6.23 0.54
CA VAL A 165 -4.33 6.34 1.90
C VAL A 165 -3.19 6.46 2.91
N ASP A 166 -3.26 7.46 3.78
CA ASP A 166 -2.28 7.67 4.86
C ASP A 166 -2.80 7.20 6.24
N LYS A 167 -1.93 7.28 7.22
CA LYS A 167 -2.24 6.92 8.63
C LYS A 167 -3.34 7.75 9.29
N LEU A 168 -3.65 8.91 8.72
CA LEU A 168 -4.71 9.82 9.22
C LEU A 168 -6.06 9.54 8.56
N GLY A 169 -6.09 8.67 7.54
CA GLY A 169 -7.27 8.41 6.74
C GLY A 169 -7.48 9.44 5.63
N VAL A 170 -6.47 10.23 5.28
CA VAL A 170 -6.51 11.07 4.07
C VAL A 170 -6.38 10.15 2.86
N ALA A 171 -7.34 10.25 1.96
CA ALA A 171 -7.43 9.38 0.80
C ALA A 171 -7.74 10.20 -0.46
N TYR A 172 -7.06 9.86 -1.55
CA TYR A 172 -7.31 10.47 -2.85
C TYR A 172 -6.83 9.56 -3.99
N GLU A 173 -7.30 9.85 -5.19
CA GLU A 173 -6.91 9.20 -6.42
C GLU A 173 -6.07 10.14 -7.27
N ALA A 174 -5.07 9.62 -7.96
CA ALA A 174 -4.25 10.39 -8.88
C ALA A 174 -3.63 9.49 -9.96
N PRO A 175 -3.23 10.03 -11.12
CA PRO A 175 -2.53 9.26 -12.15
C PRO A 175 -1.12 8.82 -11.72
N THR A 176 -0.51 9.54 -10.79
CA THR A 176 0.80 9.23 -10.23
C THR A 176 0.78 9.43 -8.73
N LEU A 177 1.36 8.51 -7.99
CA LEU A 177 1.45 8.54 -6.53
C LEU A 177 2.84 8.14 -6.06
N ALA A 178 3.29 8.75 -4.99
CA ALA A 178 4.50 8.38 -4.30
C ALA A 178 4.36 8.61 -2.79
N THR A 179 4.98 7.75 -1.99
CA THR A 179 4.99 7.86 -0.52
C THR A 179 6.38 8.19 -0.01
N GLY A 180 6.46 8.64 1.23
CA GLY A 180 7.73 8.94 1.90
C GLY A 180 8.57 9.98 1.15
N PHE A 181 9.87 9.74 1.03
CA PHE A 181 10.77 10.60 0.26
C PHE A 181 10.45 10.63 -1.24
N GLY A 182 9.81 9.59 -1.76
CA GLY A 182 9.31 9.57 -3.13
C GLY A 182 8.35 10.70 -3.45
N ALA A 183 7.56 11.16 -2.48
CA ALA A 183 6.65 12.29 -2.65
C ALA A 183 7.38 13.61 -2.95
N TYR A 184 8.61 13.76 -2.51
CA TYR A 184 9.45 14.96 -2.75
C TYR A 184 10.35 14.80 -3.97
N LEU A 185 10.93 13.63 -4.20
CA LEU A 185 11.95 13.41 -5.22
C LEU A 185 11.40 12.76 -6.50
N ALA A 186 10.53 11.78 -6.37
CA ALA A 186 9.99 11.03 -7.50
C ALA A 186 8.71 11.64 -8.07
N GLN A 187 7.82 12.15 -7.22
CA GLN A 187 6.53 12.70 -7.65
C GLN A 187 6.64 13.82 -8.70
N PRO A 188 7.57 14.78 -8.59
CA PRO A 188 7.76 15.78 -9.65
C PRO A 188 8.12 15.16 -11.00
N LEU A 189 9.01 14.16 -11.02
CA LEU A 189 9.42 13.45 -12.24
C LEU A 189 8.27 12.64 -12.84
N LEU A 190 7.47 12.00 -11.99
CA LEU A 190 6.28 11.27 -12.42
C LEU A 190 5.26 12.22 -13.06
N ARG A 191 5.02 13.37 -12.44
CA ARG A 191 4.08 14.39 -12.96
C ARG A 191 4.55 14.98 -14.28
N GLU A 192 5.80 15.40 -14.36
CA GLU A 192 6.37 15.93 -15.60
C GLU A 192 6.18 14.95 -16.76
N ALA A 193 6.48 13.67 -16.55
CA ALA A 193 6.37 12.67 -17.60
C ALA A 193 4.91 12.38 -18.01
N THR A 194 3.97 12.37 -17.05
CA THR A 194 2.54 12.15 -17.33
C THR A 194 1.87 13.36 -17.96
N GLU A 195 2.30 14.57 -17.64
CA GLU A 195 1.84 15.81 -18.29
C GLU A 195 2.35 15.92 -19.73
N ALA A 196 3.62 15.52 -19.95
CA ALA A 196 4.19 15.49 -21.30
C ALA A 196 3.55 14.40 -22.19
N ASN A 197 3.20 13.25 -21.62
CA ASN A 197 2.62 12.11 -22.32
C ASN A 197 1.44 11.53 -21.53
N PRO A 198 0.20 12.00 -21.73
CA PRO A 198 -0.97 11.51 -21.00
C PRO A 198 -1.26 10.01 -21.23
N ASN A 199 -0.88 9.47 -22.39
CA ASN A 199 -1.05 8.06 -22.74
C ASN A 199 0.30 7.33 -22.65
N LEU A 200 0.77 7.06 -21.43
CA LEU A 200 1.98 6.27 -21.22
C LEU A 200 1.75 4.81 -21.63
N THR A 201 2.69 4.26 -22.38
CA THR A 201 2.73 2.81 -22.63
C THR A 201 3.32 2.08 -21.41
N LYS A 202 3.10 0.75 -21.31
CA LYS A 202 3.66 -0.09 -20.23
C LYS A 202 5.17 0.10 -20.09
N ASP A 203 5.90 0.08 -21.22
CA ASP A 203 7.36 0.20 -21.22
C ASP A 203 7.85 1.58 -20.79
N MET A 204 7.16 2.64 -21.25
CA MET A 204 7.47 4.01 -20.83
C MET A 204 7.22 4.19 -19.33
N ALA A 205 6.12 3.67 -18.81
CA ALA A 205 5.79 3.73 -17.40
C ALA A 205 6.80 2.95 -16.55
N ARG A 206 7.24 1.78 -17.01
CA ARG A 206 8.28 0.98 -16.37
C ARG A 206 9.61 1.74 -16.30
N ASN A 207 10.09 2.24 -17.43
CA ASN A 207 11.34 3.02 -17.50
C ASN A 207 11.29 4.26 -16.60
N LEU A 208 10.15 4.93 -16.53
CA LEU A 208 9.93 6.07 -15.67
C LEU A 208 10.04 5.69 -14.17
N ILE A 209 9.40 4.59 -13.77
CA ILE A 209 9.49 4.06 -12.40
C ILE A 209 10.93 3.68 -12.06
N GLU A 210 11.64 2.97 -12.93
CA GLU A 210 13.04 2.60 -12.72
C GLU A 210 13.96 3.82 -12.60
N ARG A 211 13.73 4.86 -13.42
CA ARG A 211 14.41 6.15 -13.29
C ARG A 211 14.15 6.80 -11.93
N CYS A 212 12.91 6.79 -11.46
CA CYS A 212 12.54 7.35 -10.16
C CYS A 212 13.17 6.56 -8.99
N LEU A 213 13.16 5.22 -9.07
CA LEU A 213 13.83 4.37 -8.07
C LEU A 213 15.33 4.62 -8.03
N LYS A 214 15.97 4.82 -9.18
CA LYS A 214 17.39 5.17 -9.28
C LYS A 214 17.70 6.51 -8.59
N VAL A 215 16.85 7.54 -8.80
CA VAL A 215 16.99 8.83 -8.11
C VAL A 215 16.83 8.67 -6.61
N LEU A 216 15.84 7.89 -6.16
CA LEU A 216 15.65 7.59 -4.75
C LEU A 216 16.86 6.85 -4.15
N TYR A 217 17.42 5.89 -4.86
CA TYR A 217 18.62 5.20 -4.40
C TYR A 217 19.82 6.14 -4.22
N TYR A 218 19.95 7.16 -5.06
CA TYR A 218 21.01 8.16 -4.92
C TYR A 218 20.78 9.14 -3.77
N ARG A 219 19.54 9.47 -3.43
CA ARG A 219 19.20 10.60 -2.56
C ARG A 219 18.51 10.23 -1.26
N ASP A 220 17.87 9.09 -1.18
CA ASP A 220 17.24 8.60 0.05
C ASP A 220 18.19 7.64 0.77
N ALA A 221 18.66 8.04 1.94
CA ALA A 221 19.58 7.26 2.76
C ALA A 221 19.02 5.90 3.22
N ARG A 222 17.69 5.71 3.16
CA ARG A 222 17.01 4.47 3.56
C ARG A 222 16.52 3.65 2.38
N SER A 223 16.86 4.04 1.17
CA SER A 223 16.54 3.27 -0.03
C SER A 223 17.55 2.15 -0.26
N TYR A 224 17.16 1.20 -1.10
CA TYR A 224 17.98 0.05 -1.43
C TYR A 224 17.94 -0.26 -2.92
N ASN A 225 19.07 -0.74 -3.48
CA ASN A 225 19.16 -1.09 -4.91
C ASN A 225 18.66 -2.52 -5.19
N ARG A 226 17.65 -2.95 -4.47
CA ARG A 226 16.82 -4.12 -4.83
C ARG A 226 15.39 -3.74 -4.65
N TYR A 227 14.60 -3.96 -5.67
CA TYR A 227 13.22 -3.53 -5.71
C TYR A 227 12.33 -4.57 -6.39
N GLU A 228 11.04 -4.44 -6.17
CA GLU A 228 9.98 -5.18 -6.80
C GLU A 228 9.10 -4.24 -7.62
N ILE A 229 8.64 -4.72 -8.76
CA ILE A 229 7.66 -4.03 -9.61
C ILE A 229 6.44 -4.93 -9.73
N ALA A 230 5.28 -4.38 -9.40
CA ALA A 230 3.99 -5.02 -9.65
C ALA A 230 3.29 -4.31 -10.80
N THR A 231 2.94 -5.07 -11.83
CA THR A 231 2.15 -4.60 -12.98
C THR A 231 0.77 -5.22 -12.91
N VAL A 232 -0.25 -4.38 -12.97
CA VAL A 232 -1.66 -4.81 -13.00
C VAL A 232 -2.26 -4.43 -14.33
N THR A 233 -2.83 -5.40 -15.01
CA THR A 233 -3.57 -5.25 -16.26
C THR A 233 -4.86 -6.03 -16.19
N GLU A 234 -5.70 -5.98 -17.22
CA GLU A 234 -6.88 -6.87 -17.30
C GLU A 234 -6.54 -8.35 -17.31
N ALA A 235 -5.32 -8.71 -17.76
CA ALA A 235 -4.86 -10.10 -17.78
C ALA A 235 -4.48 -10.62 -16.37
N GLY A 236 -4.37 -9.72 -15.39
CA GLY A 236 -4.04 -10.06 -14.01
C GLY A 236 -2.89 -9.24 -13.43
N VAL A 237 -2.40 -9.68 -12.27
CA VAL A 237 -1.31 -9.08 -11.50
C VAL A 237 -0.03 -9.88 -11.70
N GLU A 238 1.02 -9.22 -12.15
CA GLU A 238 2.37 -9.75 -12.25
C GLU A 238 3.29 -8.99 -11.28
N ILE A 239 4.00 -9.71 -10.41
CA ILE A 239 5.00 -9.12 -9.50
C ILE A 239 6.37 -9.68 -9.88
N GLU A 240 7.23 -8.79 -10.37
CA GLU A 240 8.62 -9.07 -10.65
C GLU A 240 9.47 -8.64 -9.44
N GLY A 241 10.24 -9.57 -8.89
CA GLY A 241 11.08 -9.33 -7.72
C GLY A 241 12.58 -9.44 -7.99
N LEU A 242 13.38 -8.97 -7.04
CA LEU A 242 14.84 -8.99 -7.05
C LEU A 242 15.47 -8.23 -8.24
N LEU A 243 14.81 -7.18 -8.69
CA LEU A 243 15.36 -6.27 -9.70
C LEU A 243 16.39 -5.34 -9.06
N SER A 244 17.35 -4.87 -9.86
CA SER A 244 18.34 -3.88 -9.46
C SER A 244 18.66 -2.96 -10.64
N THR A 245 19.00 -1.71 -10.33
CA THR A 245 19.39 -0.73 -11.35
C THR A 245 20.89 -0.52 -11.34
N GLU A 246 21.50 -0.39 -12.53
CA GLU A 246 22.88 0.04 -12.65
C GLU A 246 23.04 1.48 -12.17
N THR A 247 24.04 1.69 -11.31
CA THR A 247 24.32 2.97 -10.69
C THR A 247 25.71 3.45 -11.08
N ASN A 248 25.86 4.76 -11.18
CA ASN A 248 27.16 5.40 -11.43
C ASN A 248 27.47 6.35 -10.25
N TRP A 249 28.55 6.09 -9.56
CA TRP A 249 29.05 6.86 -8.42
C TRP A 249 30.37 7.61 -8.71
N ASP A 250 30.78 7.69 -9.98
CA ASP A 250 32.06 8.27 -10.39
C ASP A 250 32.22 9.73 -9.94
N ILE A 251 31.12 10.47 -9.88
CA ILE A 251 31.12 11.87 -9.42
C ILE A 251 31.30 11.99 -7.89
N ALA A 252 31.06 10.92 -7.14
CA ALA A 252 31.07 11.00 -5.66
C ALA A 252 32.42 11.40 -5.09
N HIS A 253 33.51 11.00 -5.72
CA HIS A 253 34.86 11.37 -5.29
C HIS A 253 35.27 12.81 -5.64
N MET A 254 34.50 13.49 -6.51
CA MET A 254 34.75 14.88 -6.89
C MET A 254 34.06 15.86 -5.94
N VAL A 255 33.15 15.39 -5.10
CA VAL A 255 32.49 16.22 -4.09
C VAL A 255 33.44 16.42 -2.91
N SER A 256 33.91 17.65 -2.75
CA SER A 256 34.74 18.05 -1.61
C SER A 256 33.96 18.94 -0.67
N GLY A 257 34.02 18.66 0.63
CA GLY A 257 33.27 19.37 1.67
C GLY A 257 32.08 18.58 2.21
N PHE A 258 31.49 19.13 3.28
CA PHE A 258 30.31 18.54 3.97
C PHE A 258 29.07 19.44 3.81
N GLU A 259 28.93 20.09 2.68
CA GLU A 259 27.79 20.94 2.38
C GLU A 259 26.59 20.15 1.87
#